data_5b382f10b502671a1701caa78c6df150
#
_entry.id   5b382f10b502671a1701caa78c6df150
#
_cell.length_a   1.000
_cell.length_b   1.000
_cell.length_c   1.000
_cell.angle_alpha   90.00
_cell.angle_beta   90.00
_cell.angle_gamma   90.00
#
_symmetry.space_group_name_H-M   'P 1'
#
loop_
_entity.id
_entity.type
_entity.pdbx_description
1 polymer ?
#
loop_
_entity_poly.entity_id
_entity_poly.type
_entity_poly.pdbx_seq_one_letter_code
_entity_poly.pdbx_strand_id
1 'polypeptide(L)'
;LCRDMRYILATIIAATTFIACSGTQKKNSATQAVEPTLYTYQIVAEYPHSRTSYTQGLQFVEGELWEGTGEYGKSRLLRTELATGKILESKSISQYEFGEGITLLGDKIYQLTWLDGKMYIYDRQTLQLLNTHQYKGEGWGLTTDGTKLYMSDGSHIIRILNSETMEQERLIKVALRGESLPHLNELEWIDGRIWANLYGYNRIVVINPADGQIEAYI
;
A
#
# COMPACT_ATOMS: atom_id res chain seq x y z
N LEU A 1 -58.00 81.59 40.90
CA LEU A 1 -57.08 81.79 39.84
C LEU A 1 -56.65 80.43 39.27
N CYS A 2 -57.08 80.34 38.03
CA CYS A 2 -56.96 79.21 37.14
C CYS A 2 -55.50 78.95 36.80
N ARG A 3 -55.10 77.68 36.64
CA ARG A 3 -54.13 77.28 35.58
C ARG A 3 -54.21 75.81 35.30
N ASP A 4 -54.50 75.55 34.09
CA ASP A 4 -54.50 74.23 33.38
C ASP A 4 -53.21 73.51 33.49
N MET A 5 -53.24 72.24 33.78
CA MET A 5 -52.15 71.36 33.64
C MET A 5 -52.48 70.22 32.65
N ARG A 6 -51.99 70.40 31.41
CA ARG A 6 -52.09 69.39 30.34
C ARG A 6 -51.13 68.28 30.60
N TYR A 7 -51.61 67.05 30.74
CA TYR A 7 -50.80 65.82 30.77
C TYR A 7 -50.41 65.43 29.37
N ILE A 8 -49.08 65.46 29.13
CA ILE A 8 -48.50 64.88 27.93
C ILE A 8 -48.18 63.42 28.20
N LEU A 9 -48.94 62.53 27.51
CA LEU A 9 -48.68 61.10 27.56
C LEU A 9 -47.52 60.77 26.59
N ALA A 10 -46.34 60.49 27.11
CA ALA A 10 -45.21 60.05 26.35
C ALA A 10 -45.27 58.51 26.17
N THR A 11 -45.59 58.05 24.97
CA THR A 11 -45.54 56.63 24.64
C THR A 11 -44.09 56.23 24.37
N ILE A 12 -43.53 55.45 25.24
CA ILE A 12 -42.17 54.85 25.04
C ILE A 12 -42.36 53.57 24.19
N ILE A 13 -41.96 53.65 22.94
CA ILE A 13 -41.85 52.45 22.07
C ILE A 13 -40.46 51.81 22.39
N ALA A 14 -40.49 50.70 23.11
CA ALA A 14 -39.30 49.87 23.30
C ALA A 14 -39.07 49.04 22.07
N ALA A 15 -38.08 49.44 21.29
CA ALA A 15 -37.60 48.63 20.16
C ALA A 15 -36.71 47.50 20.71
N THR A 16 -37.22 46.30 20.78
CA THR A 16 -36.42 45.08 21.07
C THR A 16 -35.67 44.66 19.80
N THR A 17 -34.40 44.99 19.73
CA THR A 17 -33.51 44.47 18.72
C THR A 17 -33.17 43.00 19.04
N PHE A 18 -33.74 42.08 18.27
CA PHE A 18 -33.32 40.68 18.25
C PHE A 18 -31.95 40.60 17.53
N ILE A 19 -30.87 40.41 18.28
CA ILE A 19 -29.58 40.04 17.76
C ILE A 19 -29.71 38.54 17.39
N ALA A 20 -29.95 38.26 16.12
CA ALA A 20 -29.82 36.91 15.58
C ALA A 20 -28.33 36.54 15.55
N CYS A 21 -27.86 35.81 16.54
CA CYS A 21 -26.60 35.12 16.45
C CYS A 21 -26.74 34.03 15.36
N SER A 22 -26.33 34.36 14.12
CA SER A 22 -26.06 33.34 13.10
C SER A 22 -24.87 32.52 13.49
N GLY A 23 -25.07 31.51 14.33
CA GLY A 23 -24.12 30.46 14.56
C GLY A 23 -23.88 29.75 13.23
N THR A 24 -22.73 30.01 12.61
CA THR A 24 -22.25 29.22 11.48
C THR A 24 -22.02 27.80 12.00
N GLN A 25 -23.01 26.93 11.87
CA GLN A 25 -22.81 25.52 12.02
C GLN A 25 -21.79 25.12 10.95
N LYS A 26 -20.52 24.90 11.35
CA LYS A 26 -19.60 24.10 10.57
C LYS A 26 -20.31 22.75 10.36
N LYS A 27 -20.85 22.54 9.17
CA LYS A 27 -21.17 21.21 8.68
C LYS A 27 -19.85 20.44 8.72
N ASN A 28 -19.63 19.66 9.78
CA ASN A 28 -18.73 18.53 9.70
C ASN A 28 -19.34 17.62 8.62
N SER A 29 -18.86 17.76 7.40
CA SER A 29 -19.02 16.70 6.42
C SER A 29 -18.17 15.54 6.94
N ALA A 30 -18.75 14.71 7.78
CA ALA A 30 -18.24 13.37 7.95
C ALA A 30 -18.25 12.78 6.54
N THR A 31 -17.08 12.66 5.94
CA THR A 31 -16.90 11.91 4.70
C THR A 31 -17.45 10.53 5.04
N GLN A 32 -18.63 10.18 4.47
CA GLN A 32 -19.16 8.83 4.62
C GLN A 32 -18.04 7.89 4.17
N ALA A 33 -17.59 7.03 5.08
CA ALA A 33 -16.62 6.01 4.74
C ALA A 33 -17.24 5.19 3.60
N VAL A 34 -16.62 5.25 2.43
CA VAL A 34 -17.06 4.46 1.27
C VAL A 34 -16.81 3.01 1.64
N GLU A 35 -17.86 2.18 1.55
CA GLU A 35 -17.73 0.75 1.79
C GLU A 35 -16.90 0.14 0.67
N PRO A 36 -15.87 -0.65 0.99
CA PRO A 36 -15.08 -1.33 -0.03
C PRO A 36 -15.92 -2.29 -0.86
N THR A 37 -15.66 -2.31 -2.14
CA THR A 37 -16.31 -3.25 -3.06
C THR A 37 -15.81 -4.67 -2.79
N LEU A 38 -16.71 -5.65 -2.67
CA LEU A 38 -16.33 -7.06 -2.66
C LEU A 38 -16.22 -7.55 -4.09
N TYR A 39 -15.00 -7.98 -4.49
CA TYR A 39 -14.77 -8.66 -5.75
C TYR A 39 -14.82 -10.17 -5.58
N THR A 40 -15.10 -10.85 -6.66
CA THR A 40 -14.92 -12.30 -6.81
C THR A 40 -13.92 -12.54 -7.93
N TYR A 41 -13.38 -13.75 -8.01
CA TYR A 41 -12.46 -14.13 -9.08
C TYR A 41 -12.99 -15.33 -9.86
N GLN A 42 -12.50 -15.45 -11.10
CA GLN A 42 -12.68 -16.63 -11.93
C GLN A 42 -11.30 -17.14 -12.33
N ILE A 43 -11.06 -18.44 -12.12
CA ILE A 43 -9.83 -19.08 -12.60
C ILE A 43 -9.94 -19.22 -14.14
N VAL A 44 -9.06 -18.55 -14.85
CA VAL A 44 -9.00 -18.59 -16.32
C VAL A 44 -7.95 -19.54 -16.83
N ALA A 45 -6.90 -19.83 -16.07
CA ALA A 45 -5.86 -20.80 -16.38
C ALA A 45 -5.11 -21.20 -15.12
N GLU A 46 -4.49 -22.38 -15.15
CA GLU A 46 -3.59 -22.90 -14.13
C GLU A 46 -2.30 -23.34 -14.79
N TYR A 47 -1.17 -23.06 -14.15
CA TYR A 47 0.15 -23.37 -14.67
C TYR A 47 0.96 -24.18 -13.64
N PRO A 48 1.87 -25.06 -14.10
CA PRO A 48 2.75 -25.80 -13.22
C PRO A 48 3.64 -24.87 -12.39
N HIS A 49 3.75 -25.16 -11.10
CA HIS A 49 4.63 -24.42 -10.19
C HIS A 49 5.38 -25.38 -9.26
N SER A 50 6.59 -25.00 -8.83
CA SER A 50 7.40 -25.81 -7.92
C SER A 50 6.76 -25.89 -6.53
N ARG A 51 6.51 -27.10 -6.04
CA ARG A 51 6.00 -27.32 -4.68
C ARG A 51 7.05 -27.08 -3.58
N THR A 52 8.32 -26.89 -3.95
CA THR A 52 9.42 -26.59 -3.02
C THR A 52 9.75 -25.12 -2.94
N SER A 53 9.08 -24.30 -3.73
CA SER A 53 9.17 -22.84 -3.62
C SER A 53 8.29 -22.35 -2.48
N TYR A 54 8.88 -21.64 -1.53
CA TYR A 54 8.15 -20.87 -0.54
C TYR A 54 8.06 -19.43 -1.04
N THR A 55 7.07 -19.19 -1.91
CA THR A 55 6.90 -17.93 -2.63
C THR A 55 6.64 -16.78 -1.68
N GLN A 56 7.42 -15.70 -1.81
CA GLN A 56 7.30 -14.47 -1.04
C GLN A 56 7.06 -13.24 -1.93
N GLY A 57 7.48 -13.29 -3.18
CA GLY A 57 7.19 -12.28 -4.18
C GLY A 57 7.01 -12.95 -5.54
N LEU A 58 6.06 -12.46 -6.33
CA LEU A 58 5.72 -13.06 -7.61
C LEU A 58 5.31 -11.97 -8.59
N GLN A 59 5.98 -11.90 -9.75
CA GLN A 59 5.65 -10.94 -10.79
C GLN A 59 5.72 -11.57 -12.18
N PHE A 60 4.68 -11.33 -12.99
CA PHE A 60 4.65 -11.77 -14.37
C PHE A 60 4.97 -10.61 -15.31
N VAL A 61 6.05 -10.72 -16.07
CA VAL A 61 6.52 -9.67 -16.98
C VAL A 61 6.98 -10.29 -18.29
N GLU A 62 6.44 -9.80 -19.42
CA GLU A 62 6.86 -10.15 -20.78
C GLU A 62 6.89 -11.66 -21.07
N GLY A 63 5.91 -12.40 -20.53
CA GLY A 63 5.79 -13.85 -20.74
C GLY A 63 6.59 -14.71 -19.77
N GLU A 64 7.34 -14.13 -18.85
CA GLU A 64 8.15 -14.81 -17.84
C GLU A 64 7.61 -14.58 -16.43
N LEU A 65 7.72 -15.60 -15.60
CA LEU A 65 7.36 -15.52 -14.19
C LEU A 65 8.62 -15.32 -13.37
N TRP A 66 8.65 -14.24 -12.61
CA TRP A 66 9.71 -13.92 -11.66
C TRP A 66 9.24 -14.20 -10.25
N GLU A 67 10.07 -14.84 -9.44
CA GLU A 67 9.69 -15.28 -8.10
C GLU A 67 10.82 -15.06 -7.10
N GLY A 68 10.50 -14.39 -5.98
CA GLY A 68 11.31 -14.38 -4.77
C GLY A 68 10.85 -15.48 -3.83
N THR A 69 11.76 -16.34 -3.37
CA THR A 69 11.42 -17.41 -2.43
C THR A 69 12.06 -17.18 -1.08
N GLY A 70 11.37 -17.60 0.00
CA GLY A 70 11.86 -17.61 1.36
C GLY A 70 12.54 -18.93 1.76
N GLU A 71 12.71 -19.13 3.05
CA GLU A 71 13.40 -20.18 3.79
C GLU A 71 14.95 -20.00 3.87
N TYR A 72 15.47 -20.09 5.09
CA TYR A 72 16.92 -20.04 5.33
C TYR A 72 17.63 -21.18 4.62
N GLY A 73 18.71 -20.84 3.91
CA GLY A 73 19.48 -21.79 3.12
C GLY A 73 18.87 -22.21 1.79
N LYS A 74 17.64 -21.73 1.48
CA LYS A 74 16.92 -22.07 0.24
C LYS A 74 16.40 -20.87 -0.53
N SER A 75 16.45 -19.68 0.05
CA SER A 75 15.94 -18.45 -0.56
C SER A 75 16.62 -18.13 -1.89
N ARG A 76 15.83 -17.85 -2.90
CA ARG A 76 16.30 -17.61 -4.27
C ARG A 76 15.45 -16.56 -4.98
N LEU A 77 16.06 -15.94 -5.97
CA LEU A 77 15.38 -15.26 -7.07
C LEU A 77 15.31 -16.22 -8.24
N LEU A 78 14.13 -16.42 -8.81
CA LEU A 78 13.90 -17.37 -9.91
C LEU A 78 13.30 -16.63 -11.12
N ARG A 79 13.70 -17.05 -12.32
CA ARG A 79 13.02 -16.77 -13.57
C ARG A 79 12.49 -18.08 -14.11
N THR A 80 11.19 -18.14 -14.39
CA THR A 80 10.49 -19.38 -14.70
C THR A 80 9.65 -19.20 -15.97
N GLU A 81 9.67 -20.18 -16.86
CA GLU A 81 8.75 -20.26 -17.98
C GLU A 81 7.34 -20.60 -17.46
N LEU A 82 6.39 -19.68 -17.63
CA LEU A 82 5.05 -19.82 -17.06
C LEU A 82 4.35 -21.10 -17.49
N ALA A 83 4.39 -21.41 -18.79
CA ALA A 83 3.62 -22.52 -19.37
C ALA A 83 4.04 -23.91 -18.84
N THR A 84 5.31 -24.09 -18.49
CA THR A 84 5.87 -25.40 -18.11
C THR A 84 6.31 -25.46 -16.65
N GLY A 85 6.43 -24.32 -15.98
CA GLY A 85 7.01 -24.22 -14.65
C GLY A 85 8.53 -24.49 -14.64
N LYS A 86 9.19 -24.52 -15.79
CA LYS A 86 10.63 -24.77 -15.89
C LYS A 86 11.40 -23.54 -15.38
N ILE A 87 12.27 -23.75 -14.42
CA ILE A 87 13.21 -22.72 -13.96
C ILE A 87 14.23 -22.47 -15.06
N LEU A 88 14.27 -21.26 -15.59
CA LEU A 88 15.19 -20.80 -16.61
C LEU A 88 16.49 -20.31 -15.97
N GLU A 89 16.37 -19.57 -14.87
CA GLU A 89 17.48 -19.02 -14.11
C GLU A 89 17.18 -19.03 -12.61
N SER A 90 18.24 -19.12 -11.81
CA SER A 90 18.15 -19.14 -10.36
C SER A 90 19.34 -18.44 -9.73
N LYS A 91 19.08 -17.53 -8.80
CA LYS A 91 20.08 -16.84 -8.01
C LYS A 91 19.80 -17.03 -6.53
N SER A 92 20.68 -17.73 -5.81
CA SER A 92 20.58 -17.86 -4.35
C SER A 92 21.09 -16.61 -3.65
N ILE A 93 20.48 -16.28 -2.53
CA ILE A 93 21.03 -15.31 -1.57
C ILE A 93 21.81 -16.05 -0.48
N SER A 94 22.27 -15.33 0.55
CA SER A 94 22.98 -15.93 1.69
C SER A 94 22.12 -17.01 2.39
N GLN A 95 22.73 -18.10 2.82
CA GLN A 95 22.06 -19.17 3.57
C GLN A 95 21.51 -18.71 4.94
N TYR A 96 21.98 -17.59 5.44
CA TYR A 96 21.58 -16.99 6.72
C TYR A 96 20.47 -15.95 6.57
N GLU A 97 19.99 -15.71 5.36
CA GLU A 97 18.98 -14.72 5.03
C GLU A 97 17.71 -15.38 4.53
N PHE A 98 16.60 -14.75 4.84
CA PHE A 98 15.28 -15.15 4.34
C PHE A 98 14.85 -14.17 3.26
N GLY A 99 14.73 -14.65 2.01
CA GLY A 99 14.29 -13.83 0.88
C GLY A 99 12.79 -13.54 0.95
N GLU A 100 12.43 -12.34 0.52
CA GLU A 100 11.08 -11.82 0.55
C GLU A 100 10.65 -11.25 -0.81
N GLY A 101 9.71 -10.30 -0.82
CA GLY A 101 9.13 -9.68 -1.98
C GLY A 101 10.13 -9.19 -3.01
N ILE A 102 9.72 -9.26 -4.27
CA ILE A 102 10.52 -8.79 -5.41
C ILE A 102 9.71 -7.80 -6.25
N THR A 103 10.42 -6.99 -7.04
CA THR A 103 9.81 -6.27 -8.16
C THR A 103 10.83 -5.96 -9.25
N LEU A 104 10.35 -5.86 -10.48
CA LEU A 104 11.13 -5.48 -11.65
C LEU A 104 10.83 -4.01 -12.00
N LEU A 105 11.88 -3.23 -12.17
CA LEU A 105 11.77 -1.85 -12.63
C LEU A 105 12.90 -1.56 -13.64
N GLY A 106 12.51 -1.35 -14.89
CA GLY A 106 13.44 -1.19 -16.00
C GLY A 106 14.32 -2.43 -16.20
N ASP A 107 15.63 -2.23 -16.15
CA ASP A 107 16.65 -3.27 -16.28
C ASP A 107 17.09 -3.88 -14.95
N LYS A 108 16.40 -3.60 -13.86
CA LYS A 108 16.75 -4.03 -12.50
C LYS A 108 15.68 -4.90 -11.87
N ILE A 109 16.15 -5.78 -10.99
CA ILE A 109 15.30 -6.54 -10.08
C ILE A 109 15.68 -6.19 -8.66
N TYR A 110 14.69 -5.91 -7.83
CA TYR A 110 14.82 -5.62 -6.42
C TYR A 110 14.28 -6.80 -5.63
N GLN A 111 15.02 -7.28 -4.63
CA GLN A 111 14.62 -8.37 -3.74
C GLN A 111 14.87 -8.00 -2.29
N LEU A 112 13.84 -8.11 -1.47
CA LEU A 112 13.92 -7.86 -0.03
C LEU A 112 14.42 -9.09 0.73
N THR A 113 14.90 -8.84 1.96
CA THR A 113 15.11 -9.87 2.99
C THR A 113 14.19 -9.57 4.18
N TRP A 114 13.76 -10.60 4.91
CA TRP A 114 12.84 -10.43 6.04
C TRP A 114 13.44 -9.58 7.18
N LEU A 115 14.39 -10.15 7.95
CA LEU A 115 14.92 -9.53 9.18
C LEU A 115 16.27 -8.83 8.98
N ASP A 116 16.96 -9.11 7.87
CA ASP A 116 18.32 -8.62 7.65
C ASP A 116 18.37 -7.16 7.18
N GLY A 117 17.22 -6.58 6.84
CA GLY A 117 17.11 -5.18 6.40
C GLY A 117 17.87 -4.90 5.11
N LYS A 118 17.97 -5.87 4.21
CA LYS A 118 18.69 -5.76 2.94
C LYS A 118 17.75 -5.83 1.76
N MET A 119 17.96 -4.94 0.80
CA MET A 119 17.38 -5.00 -0.53
C MET A 119 18.50 -5.25 -1.53
N TYR A 120 18.49 -6.40 -2.17
CA TYR A 120 19.40 -6.74 -3.26
C TYR A 120 18.88 -6.13 -4.56
N ILE A 121 19.79 -5.58 -5.35
CA ILE A 121 19.50 -4.99 -6.67
C ILE A 121 20.35 -5.73 -7.69
N TYR A 122 19.67 -6.43 -8.60
CA TYR A 122 20.30 -7.23 -9.65
C TYR A 122 20.06 -6.61 -11.01
N ASP A 123 21.00 -6.87 -11.93
CA ASP A 123 20.75 -6.71 -13.36
C ASP A 123 19.74 -7.77 -13.83
N ARG A 124 18.71 -7.35 -14.54
CA ARG A 124 17.60 -8.22 -14.96
C ARG A 124 18.03 -9.31 -15.94
N GLN A 125 19.02 -9.01 -16.81
CA GLN A 125 19.43 -9.93 -17.87
C GLN A 125 20.43 -10.99 -17.38
N THR A 126 21.36 -10.57 -16.50
CA THR A 126 22.49 -11.39 -16.08
C THR A 126 22.38 -11.93 -14.66
N LEU A 127 21.42 -11.47 -13.87
CA LEU A 127 21.28 -11.72 -12.44
C LEU A 127 22.55 -11.39 -11.63
N GLN A 128 23.41 -10.52 -12.18
CA GLN A 128 24.56 -10.00 -11.43
C GLN A 128 24.08 -9.03 -10.37
N LEU A 129 24.64 -9.15 -9.16
CA LEU A 129 24.37 -8.20 -8.09
C LEU A 129 25.02 -6.86 -8.43
N LEU A 130 24.21 -5.83 -8.58
CA LEU A 130 24.64 -4.46 -8.87
C LEU A 130 24.88 -3.67 -7.59
N ASN A 131 24.00 -3.84 -6.60
CA ASN A 131 24.05 -3.09 -5.34
C ASN A 131 23.29 -3.83 -4.24
N THR A 132 23.55 -3.42 -3.00
CA THR A 132 22.79 -3.82 -1.82
C THR A 132 22.45 -2.58 -1.02
N HIS A 133 21.16 -2.30 -0.87
CA HIS A 133 20.69 -1.21 -0.03
C HIS A 133 20.28 -1.74 1.35
N GLN A 134 20.58 -0.94 2.41
CA GLN A 134 20.17 -1.27 3.78
C GLN A 134 18.95 -0.46 4.17
N TYR A 135 17.95 -1.13 4.74
CA TYR A 135 16.78 -0.47 5.32
C TYR A 135 16.55 -0.89 6.78
N LYS A 136 15.72 -0.17 7.51
CA LYS A 136 15.40 -0.47 8.91
C LYS A 136 14.10 -1.26 9.02
N GLY A 137 14.08 -2.25 9.90
CA GLY A 137 12.91 -3.08 10.17
C GLY A 137 12.82 -4.26 9.21
N GLU A 138 11.63 -4.82 9.10
CA GLU A 138 11.34 -5.96 8.25
C GLU A 138 11.04 -5.54 6.81
N GLY A 139 11.25 -6.44 5.86
CA GLY A 139 10.82 -6.31 4.48
C GLY A 139 9.95 -7.49 4.12
N TRP A 140 8.73 -7.23 3.58
CA TRP A 140 7.78 -8.26 3.19
C TRP A 140 7.48 -8.19 1.69
N GLY A 141 6.49 -7.42 1.27
CA GLY A 141 6.15 -7.27 -0.15
C GLY A 141 6.82 -6.07 -0.80
N LEU A 142 6.97 -6.12 -2.11
CA LEU A 142 7.58 -5.06 -2.90
C LEU A 142 6.90 -4.96 -4.27
N THR A 143 6.49 -3.75 -4.66
CA THR A 143 5.99 -3.49 -6.01
C THR A 143 6.45 -2.13 -6.54
N THR A 144 6.12 -1.79 -7.79
CA THR A 144 6.49 -0.52 -8.43
C THR A 144 5.36 0.03 -9.29
N ASP A 145 5.23 1.37 -9.33
CA ASP A 145 4.38 2.09 -10.29
C ASP A 145 5.09 2.39 -11.62
N GLY A 146 6.29 1.83 -11.81
CA GLY A 146 7.17 2.13 -12.95
C GLY A 146 8.15 3.26 -12.70
N THR A 147 8.08 3.94 -11.55
CA THR A 147 8.99 5.05 -11.16
C THR A 147 9.51 4.92 -9.74
N LYS A 148 8.67 4.49 -8.81
CA LYS A 148 8.94 4.35 -7.38
C LYS A 148 8.76 2.92 -6.93
N LEU A 149 9.35 2.59 -5.78
CA LEU A 149 9.15 1.32 -5.12
C LEU A 149 8.18 1.49 -3.93
N TYR A 150 7.33 0.51 -3.75
CA TYR A 150 6.35 0.42 -2.66
C TYR A 150 6.64 -0.85 -1.85
N MET A 151 6.93 -0.68 -0.57
CA MET A 151 7.40 -1.75 0.30
C MET A 151 6.50 -1.90 1.53
N SER A 152 6.05 -3.10 1.82
CA SER A 152 5.37 -3.49 3.06
C SER A 152 6.34 -4.09 4.07
N ASP A 153 5.91 -4.16 5.35
CA ASP A 153 6.68 -4.71 6.47
C ASP A 153 5.79 -5.46 7.47
N GLY A 154 4.62 -5.92 7.03
CA GLY A 154 3.63 -6.59 7.89
C GLY A 154 2.80 -5.66 8.77
N SER A 155 3.12 -4.37 8.84
CA SER A 155 2.31 -3.37 9.51
C SER A 155 1.19 -2.85 8.58
N HIS A 156 0.52 -1.77 8.99
CA HIS A 156 -0.42 -1.02 8.16
C HIS A 156 0.25 0.08 7.32
N ILE A 157 1.57 0.07 7.24
CA ILE A 157 2.35 1.08 6.54
C ILE A 157 2.92 0.51 5.24
N ILE A 158 2.79 1.26 4.14
CA ILE A 158 3.55 1.04 2.92
C ILE A 158 4.54 2.20 2.77
N ARG A 159 5.81 1.88 2.62
CA ARG A 159 6.89 2.85 2.39
C ARG A 159 7.03 3.10 0.90
N ILE A 160 7.08 4.37 0.50
CA ILE A 160 7.40 4.75 -0.88
C ILE A 160 8.86 5.16 -0.90
N LEU A 161 9.64 4.48 -1.74
CA LEU A 161 11.06 4.73 -1.91
C LEU A 161 11.34 5.30 -3.29
N ASN A 162 12.28 6.22 -3.37
CA ASN A 162 12.87 6.61 -4.64
C ASN A 162 13.68 5.45 -5.21
N SER A 163 13.42 5.07 -6.46
CA SER A 163 14.06 3.88 -7.07
C SER A 163 15.53 4.06 -7.44
N GLU A 164 16.03 5.30 -7.45
CA GLU A 164 17.43 5.61 -7.76
C GLU A 164 18.26 5.78 -6.48
N THR A 165 17.74 6.58 -5.52
CA THR A 165 18.46 6.89 -4.27
C THR A 165 18.14 5.92 -3.14
N MET A 166 17.06 5.15 -3.25
CA MET A 166 16.49 4.28 -2.20
C MET A 166 16.02 5.05 -0.95
N GLU A 167 15.97 6.37 -1.00
CA GLU A 167 15.46 7.19 0.10
C GLU A 167 13.96 7.05 0.24
N GLN A 168 13.49 6.98 1.48
CA GLN A 168 12.06 7.00 1.76
C GLN A 168 11.48 8.39 1.53
N GLU A 169 10.56 8.51 0.57
CA GLU A 169 9.91 9.78 0.24
C GLU A 169 8.61 10.00 1.03
N ARG A 170 7.82 8.94 1.22
CA ARG A 170 6.50 9.02 1.84
C ARG A 170 6.11 7.70 2.49
N LEU A 171 5.14 7.78 3.42
CA LEU A 171 4.45 6.65 4.01
C LEU A 171 2.97 6.69 3.61
N ILE A 172 2.42 5.55 3.23
CA ILE A 172 0.98 5.35 3.09
C ILE A 172 0.51 4.62 4.35
N LYS A 173 -0.47 5.20 5.05
CA LYS A 173 -1.12 4.55 6.19
C LYS A 173 -2.39 3.88 5.69
N VAL A 174 -2.38 2.57 5.64
CA VAL A 174 -3.50 1.78 5.12
C VAL A 174 -4.57 1.63 6.20
N ALA A 175 -5.81 1.96 5.83
CA ALA A 175 -6.93 1.92 6.74
C ALA A 175 -8.21 1.37 6.07
N LEU A 176 -8.99 0.67 6.86
CA LEU A 176 -10.35 0.25 6.53
C LEU A 176 -11.32 0.94 7.48
N ARG A 177 -12.21 1.78 6.94
CA ARG A 177 -13.20 2.55 7.74
C ARG A 177 -12.59 3.38 8.87
N GLY A 178 -11.37 3.90 8.65
CA GLY A 178 -10.63 4.68 9.64
C GLY A 178 -9.78 3.87 10.64
N GLU A 179 -9.90 2.55 10.64
CA GLU A 179 -9.09 1.65 11.46
C GLU A 179 -7.87 1.15 10.67
N SER A 180 -6.71 1.15 11.31
CA SER A 180 -5.47 0.65 10.71
C SER A 180 -5.59 -0.82 10.32
N LEU A 181 -5.21 -1.19 9.08
CA LEU A 181 -5.22 -2.56 8.61
C LEU A 181 -3.79 -3.12 8.52
N PRO A 182 -3.31 -3.86 9.52
CA PRO A 182 -2.00 -4.51 9.49
C PRO A 182 -2.01 -5.79 8.64
N HIS A 183 -0.86 -6.47 8.64
CA HIS A 183 -0.60 -7.73 7.93
C HIS A 183 -0.50 -7.58 6.41
N LEU A 184 -0.19 -6.38 5.92
CA LEU A 184 0.12 -6.17 4.51
C LEU A 184 1.38 -6.97 4.15
N ASN A 185 1.25 -7.86 3.18
CA ASN A 185 2.33 -8.76 2.78
C ASN A 185 2.75 -8.48 1.33
N GLU A 186 2.70 -9.46 0.48
CA GLU A 186 3.06 -9.34 -0.92
C GLU A 186 2.21 -8.28 -1.61
N LEU A 187 2.83 -7.49 -2.50
CA LEU A 187 2.25 -6.33 -3.15
C LEU A 187 2.32 -6.44 -4.66
N GLU A 188 1.24 -6.01 -5.33
CA GLU A 188 1.23 -5.80 -6.77
C GLU A 188 0.63 -4.45 -7.16
N TRP A 189 1.20 -3.80 -8.17
CA TRP A 189 0.68 -2.57 -8.75
C TRP A 189 -0.18 -2.90 -9.98
N ILE A 190 -1.49 -2.71 -9.86
CA ILE A 190 -2.45 -3.01 -10.93
C ILE A 190 -3.37 -1.82 -11.13
N ASP A 191 -3.40 -1.26 -12.34
CA ASP A 191 -4.30 -0.17 -12.74
C ASP A 191 -4.31 1.02 -11.79
N GLY A 192 -3.13 1.46 -11.34
CA GLY A 192 -2.99 2.61 -10.46
C GLY A 192 -3.38 2.35 -9.00
N ARG A 193 -3.48 1.09 -8.59
CA ARG A 193 -3.79 0.65 -7.23
C ARG A 193 -2.74 -0.34 -6.72
N ILE A 194 -2.58 -0.37 -5.40
CA ILE A 194 -1.76 -1.38 -4.74
C ILE A 194 -2.69 -2.51 -4.31
N TRP A 195 -2.40 -3.70 -4.79
CA TRP A 195 -3.05 -4.93 -4.35
C TRP A 195 -2.15 -5.60 -3.34
N ALA A 196 -2.68 -5.98 -2.20
CA ALA A 196 -1.89 -6.54 -1.11
C ALA A 196 -2.54 -7.80 -0.53
N ASN A 197 -1.76 -8.85 -0.39
CA ASN A 197 -2.16 -10.01 0.40
C ASN A 197 -2.17 -9.63 1.90
N LEU A 198 -3.16 -10.12 2.64
CA LEU A 198 -3.16 -10.02 4.09
C LEU A 198 -2.61 -11.32 4.69
N TYR A 199 -1.41 -11.25 5.29
CA TYR A 199 -0.79 -12.41 5.92
C TYR A 199 -1.67 -13.03 7.02
N GLY A 200 -1.84 -14.35 6.95
CA GLY A 200 -2.71 -15.08 7.87
C GLY A 200 -4.20 -15.02 7.53
N TYR A 201 -4.59 -14.32 6.48
CA TYR A 201 -5.97 -14.24 6.02
C TYR A 201 -6.06 -14.66 4.55
N ASN A 202 -7.17 -15.27 4.19
CA ASN A 202 -7.45 -15.63 2.79
C ASN A 202 -8.09 -14.43 2.07
N ARG A 203 -7.35 -13.32 1.99
CA ARG A 203 -7.83 -12.05 1.44
C ARG A 203 -6.74 -11.26 0.72
N ILE A 204 -7.15 -10.57 -0.33
CA ILE A 204 -6.40 -9.53 -1.02
C ILE A 204 -7.18 -8.23 -0.87
N VAL A 205 -6.51 -7.13 -0.56
CA VAL A 205 -7.09 -5.80 -0.49
C VAL A 205 -6.57 -4.91 -1.61
N VAL A 206 -7.44 -4.01 -2.10
CA VAL A 206 -7.11 -3.01 -3.12
C VAL A 206 -7.02 -1.66 -2.43
N ILE A 207 -5.85 -1.06 -2.48
CA ILE A 207 -5.48 0.13 -1.73
C ILE A 207 -5.31 1.31 -2.68
N ASN A 208 -5.92 2.44 -2.36
CA ASN A 208 -5.65 3.69 -3.05
C ASN A 208 -4.30 4.25 -2.60
N PRO A 209 -3.30 4.40 -3.49
CA PRO A 209 -1.97 4.86 -3.09
C PRO A 209 -1.92 6.33 -2.68
N ALA A 210 -2.94 7.13 -2.98
CA ALA A 210 -2.99 8.55 -2.64
C ALA A 210 -3.25 8.78 -1.14
N ASP A 211 -4.16 8.00 -0.55
CA ASP A 211 -4.66 8.19 0.82
C ASP A 211 -4.63 6.93 1.71
N GLY A 212 -4.33 5.76 1.16
CA GLY A 212 -4.25 4.50 1.89
C GLY A 212 -5.62 3.87 2.20
N GLN A 213 -6.71 4.39 1.64
CA GLN A 213 -8.04 3.81 1.84
C GLN A 213 -8.18 2.51 1.06
N ILE A 214 -8.86 1.55 1.66
CA ILE A 214 -9.22 0.30 0.99
C ILE A 214 -10.46 0.53 0.16
N GLU A 215 -10.35 0.33 -1.16
CA GLU A 215 -11.43 0.52 -2.12
C GLU A 215 -12.17 -0.78 -2.42
N ALA A 216 -11.46 -1.92 -2.34
CA ALA A 216 -12.04 -3.23 -2.57
C ALA A 216 -11.25 -4.34 -1.86
N TYR A 217 -11.85 -5.54 -1.81
CA TYR A 217 -11.19 -6.78 -1.40
C TYR A 217 -11.80 -8.00 -2.12
N ILE A 218 -11.00 -9.08 -2.14
CA ILE A 218 -11.34 -10.39 -2.70
C ILE A 218 -11.27 -11.41 -1.59
#